data_e8c0bd5f16f14d34f9d0567c3f2ee630
#
_entry.id   e8c0bd5f16f14d34f9d0567c3f2ee630
#
_cell.length_a   1.000
_cell.length_b   1.000
_cell.length_c   1.000
_cell.angle_alpha   90.00
_cell.angle_beta   90.00
_cell.angle_gamma   90.00
#
_symmetry.space_group_name_H-M   'P 1'
#
loop_
_entity.id
_entity.type
_entity.pdbx_description
1 polymer ?
#
loop_
_entity_poly.entity_id
_entity_poly.type
_entity_poly.pdbx_seq_one_letter_code
_entity_poly.pdbx_strand_id
1 'polypeptide(L)'
;MAYAATAGGYTTTAASAPAVTALQRALVWLVGASGSIVFIEPSPYEVVTLLAAILFFATGMRMRLVFMPLALLLAALNVGYSIGAIPFLDRSEIFSWIATSWYMAVTVIFFAMVLSEDTEARLDMLRRGLIVGAMIASLAAIGGYFNLVPGGHDLLTLYERARGTFKDPNVLGAFLILPALFVLQNVVTARFGKAFRSAVAFGIMSLAILLAFSRAAWGGLILTAAFMLALMVLTSQSRGERSRIVMITALAVVGAALLLAVLLSFDSVAEMFRQRASFDQSYDEGRFGRFGRHILGADMALDLPFGIGPLQFHNYFPEDTHNSYLNAFMSGGWISGICYPALVFLTVILGFRYLFVRVPWQRAYLAIFSAFLGTVGESFVIDTDHWRHFWMMIGAVWAMAAAAVPYKESQSSSVSCEASERPFGPAHRANP
;
A
#
# COMPACT_ATOMS: atom_id res chain seq x y z
N MET A 1 26.36 -38.37 15.65
CA MET A 1 26.73 -37.82 14.32
C MET A 1 26.40 -36.35 14.34
N ALA A 2 27.38 -35.50 14.48
CA ALA A 2 27.24 -34.04 14.58
C ALA A 2 27.13 -33.49 13.16
N TYR A 3 26.00 -32.80 12.87
CA TYR A 3 25.83 -32.02 11.65
C TYR A 3 26.53 -30.67 11.86
N ALA A 4 27.67 -30.47 11.20
CA ALA A 4 28.33 -29.20 11.15
C ALA A 4 27.49 -28.24 10.28
N ALA A 5 26.93 -27.21 10.91
CA ALA A 5 26.32 -26.10 10.22
C ALA A 5 27.42 -25.30 9.50
N THR A 6 27.51 -25.44 8.19
CA THR A 6 28.30 -24.57 7.35
C THR A 6 27.72 -23.18 7.38
N ALA A 7 28.39 -22.25 8.05
CA ALA A 7 28.13 -20.82 7.97
C ALA A 7 28.26 -20.41 6.50
N GLY A 8 27.12 -20.22 5.84
CA GLY A 8 27.04 -19.70 4.48
C GLY A 8 27.65 -18.30 4.45
N GLY A 9 28.81 -18.19 3.83
CA GLY A 9 29.51 -16.93 3.65
C GLY A 9 28.62 -15.91 2.99
N TYR A 10 28.43 -14.78 3.64
CA TYR A 10 27.92 -13.57 3.01
C TYR A 10 28.92 -13.19 1.91
N THR A 11 28.59 -13.51 0.67
CA THR A 11 29.30 -12.92 -0.46
C THR A 11 29.06 -11.42 -0.39
N THR A 12 30.07 -10.68 0.05
CA THR A 12 30.14 -9.23 -0.12
C THR A 12 29.96 -8.95 -1.61
N THR A 13 28.76 -8.54 -2.01
CA THR A 13 28.54 -7.97 -3.34
C THR A 13 29.55 -6.85 -3.50
N ALA A 14 30.36 -6.89 -4.54
CA ALA A 14 31.32 -5.85 -4.86
C ALA A 14 30.61 -4.51 -4.77
N ALA A 15 31.17 -3.57 -3.98
CA ALA A 15 30.56 -2.27 -3.78
C ALA A 15 30.32 -1.63 -5.15
N SER A 16 29.06 -1.44 -5.53
CA SER A 16 28.69 -0.80 -6.79
C SER A 16 29.30 0.59 -6.82
N ALA A 17 29.76 1.02 -8.00
CA ALA A 17 30.35 2.36 -8.16
C ALA A 17 29.37 3.41 -7.61
N PRO A 18 29.84 4.47 -6.93
CA PRO A 18 28.99 5.50 -6.32
C PRO A 18 27.93 6.07 -7.27
N ALA A 19 28.27 6.21 -8.55
CA ALA A 19 27.35 6.67 -9.60
C ALA A 19 26.19 5.69 -9.83
N VAL A 20 26.43 4.38 -9.80
CA VAL A 20 25.38 3.34 -9.96
C VAL A 20 24.41 3.38 -8.78
N THR A 21 24.93 3.49 -7.56
CA THR A 21 24.11 3.59 -6.34
C THR A 21 23.24 4.86 -6.37
N ALA A 22 23.80 6.00 -6.80
CA ALA A 22 23.04 7.26 -6.94
C ALA A 22 21.93 7.13 -7.98
N LEU A 23 22.22 6.51 -9.14
CA LEU A 23 21.23 6.25 -10.18
C LEU A 23 20.11 5.31 -9.70
N GLN A 24 20.46 4.21 -9.02
CA GLN A 24 19.48 3.30 -8.42
C GLN A 24 18.55 4.02 -7.44
N ARG A 25 19.08 4.87 -6.55
CA ARG A 25 18.28 5.66 -5.62
C ARG A 25 17.38 6.68 -6.34
N ALA A 26 17.90 7.34 -7.38
CA ALA A 26 17.12 8.27 -8.19
C ALA A 26 15.95 7.57 -8.90
N LEU A 27 16.17 6.35 -9.42
CA LEU A 27 15.10 5.56 -10.04
C LEU A 27 14.04 5.13 -9.03
N VAL A 28 14.41 4.71 -7.81
CA VAL A 28 13.44 4.39 -6.76
C VAL A 28 12.59 5.61 -6.40
N TRP A 29 13.22 6.81 -6.31
CA TRP A 29 12.50 8.06 -6.12
C TRP A 29 11.53 8.33 -7.29
N LEU A 30 11.99 8.17 -8.53
CA LEU A 30 11.19 8.43 -9.73
C LEU A 30 10.01 7.45 -9.86
N VAL A 31 10.20 6.17 -9.51
CA VAL A 31 9.11 5.18 -9.42
C VAL A 31 8.04 5.66 -8.45
N GLY A 32 8.45 6.12 -7.25
CA GLY A 32 7.51 6.67 -6.27
C GLY A 32 6.75 7.91 -6.80
N ALA A 33 7.45 8.84 -7.45
CA ALA A 33 6.86 10.07 -7.96
C ALA A 33 5.91 9.82 -9.14
N SER A 34 6.29 8.95 -10.08
CA SER A 34 5.51 8.62 -11.27
C SER A 34 4.21 7.87 -10.97
N GLY A 35 4.13 7.19 -9.82
CA GLY A 35 2.93 6.44 -9.39
C GLY A 35 1.67 7.29 -9.23
N SER A 36 1.81 8.61 -9.23
CA SER A 36 0.69 9.56 -9.17
C SER A 36 0.11 9.96 -10.53
N ILE A 37 0.71 9.55 -11.66
CA ILE A 37 0.30 9.95 -13.01
C ILE A 37 -0.22 8.71 -13.73
N VAL A 38 -1.55 8.51 -13.71
CA VAL A 38 -2.20 7.26 -14.13
C VAL A 38 -3.45 7.50 -14.98
N PHE A 39 -3.63 8.70 -15.53
CA PHE A 39 -4.76 9.02 -16.41
C PHE A 39 -4.57 8.53 -17.86
N ILE A 40 -3.34 8.13 -18.23
CA ILE A 40 -3.00 7.52 -19.53
C ILE A 40 -2.42 6.13 -19.32
N GLU A 41 -2.59 5.22 -20.30
CA GLU A 41 -2.02 3.87 -20.29
C GLU A 41 -1.30 3.59 -21.63
N PRO A 42 -0.06 3.05 -21.58
CA PRO A 42 0.73 2.80 -20.38
C PRO A 42 1.10 4.11 -19.65
N SER A 43 1.04 4.09 -18.31
CA SER A 43 1.36 5.28 -17.53
C SER A 43 2.88 5.48 -17.39
N PRO A 44 3.35 6.70 -17.04
CA PRO A 44 4.75 6.93 -16.71
C PRO A 44 5.29 5.97 -15.65
N TYR A 45 4.44 5.51 -14.73
CA TYR A 45 4.82 4.55 -13.71
C TYR A 45 5.26 3.20 -14.29
N GLU A 46 4.53 2.65 -15.27
CA GLU A 46 4.90 1.38 -15.90
C GLU A 46 6.27 1.48 -16.58
N VAL A 47 6.48 2.54 -17.34
CA VAL A 47 7.74 2.76 -18.08
C VAL A 47 8.91 2.92 -17.11
N VAL A 48 8.76 3.76 -16.10
CA VAL A 48 9.83 4.02 -15.11
C VAL A 48 10.13 2.79 -14.29
N THR A 49 9.12 2.03 -13.86
CA THR A 49 9.31 0.81 -13.07
C THR A 49 10.00 -0.28 -13.88
N LEU A 50 9.63 -0.44 -15.15
CA LEU A 50 10.29 -1.39 -16.04
C LEU A 50 11.76 -1.03 -16.27
N LEU A 51 12.06 0.25 -16.56
CA LEU A 51 13.43 0.73 -16.71
C LEU A 51 14.24 0.55 -15.42
N ALA A 52 13.65 0.84 -14.28
CA ALA A 52 14.28 0.58 -12.99
C ALA A 52 14.57 -0.91 -12.79
N ALA A 53 13.61 -1.80 -13.08
CA ALA A 53 13.82 -3.23 -12.98
C ALA A 53 14.96 -3.71 -13.87
N ILE A 54 14.99 -3.29 -15.14
CA ILE A 54 16.06 -3.63 -16.09
C ILE A 54 17.43 -3.17 -15.54
N LEU A 55 17.54 -1.92 -15.05
CA LEU A 55 18.80 -1.41 -14.51
C LEU A 55 19.24 -2.19 -13.27
N PHE A 56 18.35 -2.46 -12.34
CA PHE A 56 18.69 -3.21 -11.12
C PHE A 56 19.19 -4.63 -11.46
N PHE A 57 18.53 -5.34 -12.37
CA PHE A 57 18.99 -6.64 -12.83
C PHE A 57 20.33 -6.55 -13.59
N ALA A 58 20.51 -5.56 -14.47
CA ALA A 58 21.76 -5.34 -15.17
C ALA A 58 22.92 -4.97 -14.24
N THR A 59 22.65 -4.37 -13.09
CA THR A 59 23.66 -4.01 -12.08
C THR A 59 23.89 -5.09 -11.02
N GLY A 60 23.35 -6.30 -11.23
CA GLY A 60 23.68 -7.49 -10.44
C GLY A 60 22.66 -7.88 -9.38
N MET A 61 21.48 -7.29 -9.36
CA MET A 61 20.39 -7.75 -8.49
C MET A 61 20.05 -9.20 -8.84
N ARG A 62 19.96 -10.07 -7.84
CA ARG A 62 19.67 -11.50 -8.02
C ARG A 62 18.44 -11.90 -7.23
N MET A 63 17.64 -12.82 -7.80
CA MET A 63 16.48 -13.37 -7.11
C MET A 63 16.93 -14.08 -5.82
N ARG A 64 16.34 -13.68 -4.69
CA ARG A 64 16.61 -14.28 -3.38
C ARG A 64 15.58 -15.37 -3.10
N LEU A 65 16.03 -16.56 -2.66
CA LEU A 65 15.16 -17.71 -2.37
C LEU A 65 14.07 -17.41 -1.34
N VAL A 66 14.28 -16.43 -0.45
CA VAL A 66 13.28 -16.01 0.55
C VAL A 66 11.99 -15.49 -0.11
N PHE A 67 12.05 -15.01 -1.35
CA PHE A 67 10.88 -14.54 -2.11
C PHE A 67 10.26 -15.61 -3.01
N MET A 68 10.78 -16.84 -2.99
CA MET A 68 10.22 -17.93 -3.82
C MET A 68 8.74 -18.22 -3.51
N PRO A 69 8.29 -18.29 -2.23
CA PRO A 69 6.86 -18.49 -1.94
C PRO A 69 5.97 -17.37 -2.51
N LEU A 70 6.45 -16.11 -2.45
CA LEU A 70 5.77 -14.97 -3.05
C LEU A 70 5.67 -15.11 -4.58
N ALA A 71 6.79 -15.45 -5.23
CA ALA A 71 6.84 -15.63 -6.67
C ALA A 71 5.93 -16.77 -7.16
N LEU A 72 5.88 -17.88 -6.43
CA LEU A 72 5.01 -19.02 -6.76
C LEU A 72 3.53 -18.67 -6.63
N LEU A 73 3.13 -17.94 -5.57
CA LEU A 73 1.75 -17.48 -5.42
C LEU A 73 1.35 -16.50 -6.53
N LEU A 74 2.22 -15.56 -6.87
CA LEU A 74 1.99 -14.60 -7.96
C LEU A 74 1.89 -15.29 -9.32
N ALA A 75 2.75 -16.27 -9.56
CA ALA A 75 2.70 -17.07 -10.80
C ALA A 75 1.41 -17.90 -10.87
N ALA A 76 1.04 -18.60 -9.81
CA ALA A 76 -0.19 -19.41 -9.76
C ALA A 76 -1.44 -18.54 -9.95
N LEU A 77 -1.51 -17.38 -9.29
CA LEU A 77 -2.57 -16.39 -9.46
C LEU A 77 -2.75 -16.01 -10.93
N ASN A 78 -1.65 -15.63 -11.59
CA ASN A 78 -1.69 -15.17 -12.98
C ASN A 78 -1.90 -16.29 -14.00
N VAL A 79 -1.46 -17.51 -13.69
CA VAL A 79 -1.79 -18.70 -14.49
C VAL A 79 -3.30 -18.94 -14.47
N GLY A 80 -3.94 -18.88 -13.30
CA GLY A 80 -5.39 -19.00 -13.20
C GLY A 80 -6.11 -17.91 -14.02
N TYR A 81 -5.72 -16.64 -13.88
CA TYR A 81 -6.26 -15.55 -14.70
C TYR A 81 -6.06 -15.81 -16.20
N SER A 82 -4.87 -16.27 -16.61
CA SER A 82 -4.58 -16.56 -18.01
C SER A 82 -5.45 -17.71 -18.55
N ILE A 83 -5.70 -18.75 -17.75
CA ILE A 83 -6.60 -19.86 -18.12
C ILE A 83 -8.03 -19.33 -18.29
N GLY A 84 -8.56 -18.56 -17.33
CA GLY A 84 -9.89 -17.97 -17.42
C GLY A 84 -10.08 -17.01 -18.60
N ALA A 85 -8.99 -16.39 -19.07
CA ALA A 85 -9.01 -15.48 -20.21
C ALA A 85 -9.01 -16.18 -21.58
N ILE A 86 -8.62 -17.45 -21.69
CA ILE A 86 -8.45 -18.15 -22.97
C ILE A 86 -9.64 -17.97 -23.94
N PRO A 87 -10.91 -18.06 -23.51
CA PRO A 87 -12.05 -17.91 -24.42
C PRO A 87 -12.22 -16.50 -25.01
N PHE A 88 -11.49 -15.51 -24.47
CA PHE A 88 -11.70 -14.08 -24.76
C PHE A 88 -10.42 -13.35 -25.20
N LEU A 89 -9.33 -14.07 -25.53
CA LEU A 89 -8.05 -13.48 -25.89
C LEU A 89 -8.05 -12.71 -27.23
N ASP A 90 -9.09 -12.84 -28.02
CA ASP A 90 -9.34 -12.04 -29.20
C ASP A 90 -9.74 -10.59 -28.88
N ARG A 91 -10.15 -10.32 -27.64
CA ARG A 91 -10.53 -8.98 -27.17
C ARG A 91 -9.31 -8.27 -26.59
N SER A 92 -8.99 -7.10 -27.13
CA SER A 92 -7.81 -6.31 -26.71
C SER A 92 -7.84 -5.88 -25.24
N GLU A 93 -9.04 -5.60 -24.69
CA GLU A 93 -9.22 -5.25 -23.29
C GLU A 93 -8.86 -6.41 -22.34
N ILE A 94 -9.20 -7.65 -22.71
CA ILE A 94 -8.86 -8.84 -21.92
C ILE A 94 -7.35 -9.08 -21.94
N PHE A 95 -6.75 -8.99 -23.13
CA PHE A 95 -5.29 -9.10 -23.27
C PHE A 95 -4.56 -8.05 -22.43
N SER A 96 -5.02 -6.81 -22.51
CA SER A 96 -4.46 -5.71 -21.70
C SER A 96 -4.60 -5.96 -20.19
N TRP A 97 -5.76 -6.48 -19.76
CA TRP A 97 -6.02 -6.81 -18.36
C TRP A 97 -5.05 -7.89 -17.85
N ILE A 98 -4.86 -8.97 -18.61
CA ILE A 98 -3.90 -10.04 -18.27
C ILE A 98 -2.46 -9.53 -18.26
N ALA A 99 -2.06 -8.77 -19.29
CA ALA A 99 -0.72 -8.18 -19.34
C ALA A 99 -0.44 -7.28 -18.14
N THR A 100 -1.43 -6.47 -17.73
CA THR A 100 -1.34 -5.63 -16.54
C THR A 100 -1.23 -6.46 -15.27
N SER A 101 -1.99 -7.56 -15.13
CA SER A 101 -1.91 -8.45 -13.96
C SER A 101 -0.52 -9.10 -13.84
N TRP A 102 0.05 -9.62 -14.94
CA TRP A 102 1.43 -10.12 -14.95
C TRP A 102 2.45 -9.03 -14.63
N TYR A 103 2.26 -7.82 -15.16
CA TYR A 103 3.11 -6.68 -14.85
C TYR A 103 3.06 -6.37 -13.33
N MET A 104 1.86 -6.38 -12.69
CA MET A 104 1.74 -6.18 -11.25
C MET A 104 2.50 -7.24 -10.46
N ALA A 105 2.43 -8.52 -10.86
CA ALA A 105 3.20 -9.59 -10.23
C ALA A 105 4.72 -9.35 -10.30
N VAL A 106 5.22 -8.93 -11.47
CA VAL A 106 6.64 -8.56 -11.64
C VAL A 106 7.02 -7.38 -10.75
N THR A 107 6.15 -6.37 -10.63
CA THR A 107 6.43 -5.20 -9.77
C THR A 107 6.49 -5.55 -8.29
N VAL A 108 5.65 -6.49 -7.81
CA VAL A 108 5.76 -7.00 -6.42
C VAL A 108 7.14 -7.59 -6.16
N ILE A 109 7.61 -8.47 -7.05
CA ILE A 109 8.94 -9.08 -6.92
C ILE A 109 10.04 -8.03 -6.99
N PHE A 110 9.92 -7.07 -7.92
CA PHE A 110 10.86 -5.95 -8.03
C PHE A 110 10.96 -5.17 -6.70
N PHE A 111 9.83 -4.75 -6.11
CA PHE A 111 9.83 -4.03 -4.83
C PHE A 111 10.34 -4.90 -3.68
N ALA A 112 9.96 -6.19 -3.63
CA ALA A 112 10.45 -7.11 -2.61
C ALA A 112 11.98 -7.23 -2.64
N MET A 113 12.57 -7.33 -3.82
CA MET A 113 14.02 -7.42 -3.99
C MET A 113 14.72 -6.08 -3.72
N VAL A 114 14.28 -5.01 -4.38
CA VAL A 114 14.93 -3.69 -4.29
C VAL A 114 14.89 -3.14 -2.87
N LEU A 115 13.75 -3.22 -2.19
CA LEU A 115 13.60 -2.66 -0.85
C LEU A 115 14.16 -3.58 0.26
N SER A 116 14.54 -4.82 -0.03
CA SER A 116 15.20 -5.70 0.94
C SER A 116 16.70 -5.45 1.09
N GLU A 117 17.28 -4.66 0.21
CA GLU A 117 18.68 -4.24 0.25
C GLU A 117 18.75 -2.72 0.41
N ASP A 118 19.71 -2.21 1.19
CA ASP A 118 19.81 -0.78 1.52
C ASP A 118 18.45 -0.20 1.94
N THR A 119 17.72 -0.99 2.74
CA THR A 119 16.28 -0.86 3.01
C THR A 119 15.90 0.55 3.47
N GLU A 120 16.65 1.12 4.43
CA GLU A 120 16.35 2.45 4.97
C GLU A 120 16.47 3.54 3.89
N ALA A 121 17.57 3.54 3.14
CA ALA A 121 17.82 4.57 2.14
C ALA A 121 16.87 4.46 0.95
N ARG A 122 16.60 3.24 0.46
CA ARG A 122 15.68 3.02 -0.66
C ARG A 122 14.22 3.31 -0.29
N LEU A 123 13.79 2.95 0.93
CA LEU A 123 12.48 3.34 1.45
C LEU A 123 12.35 4.86 1.61
N ASP A 124 13.41 5.56 2.04
CA ASP A 124 13.37 7.02 2.14
C ASP A 124 13.24 7.68 0.76
N MET A 125 13.93 7.15 -0.27
CA MET A 125 13.75 7.63 -1.65
C MET A 125 12.35 7.37 -2.18
N LEU A 126 11.81 6.17 -2.01
CA LEU A 126 10.45 5.82 -2.40
C LEU A 126 9.43 6.74 -1.71
N ARG A 127 9.56 6.91 -0.39
CA ARG A 127 8.70 7.81 0.41
C ARG A 127 8.72 9.24 -0.12
N ARG A 128 9.91 9.79 -0.41
CA ARG A 128 10.05 11.16 -0.95
C ARG A 128 9.40 11.28 -2.32
N GLY A 129 9.59 10.29 -3.19
CA GLY A 129 8.94 10.24 -4.50
C GLY A 129 7.41 10.21 -4.37
N LEU A 130 6.88 9.30 -3.56
CA LEU A 130 5.44 9.19 -3.29
C LEU A 130 4.83 10.49 -2.76
N ILE A 131 5.51 11.19 -1.84
CA ILE A 131 5.03 12.46 -1.28
C ILE A 131 4.98 13.53 -2.38
N VAL A 132 6.01 13.64 -3.23
CA VAL A 132 6.04 14.62 -4.33
C VAL A 132 4.93 14.31 -5.33
N GLY A 133 4.80 13.06 -5.76
CA GLY A 133 3.73 12.64 -6.66
C GLY A 133 2.35 12.90 -6.09
N ALA A 134 2.13 12.56 -4.82
CA ALA A 134 0.87 12.81 -4.13
C ALA A 134 0.53 14.30 -4.03
N MET A 135 1.52 15.16 -3.81
CA MET A 135 1.31 16.62 -3.82
C MET A 135 0.87 17.11 -5.21
N ILE A 136 1.50 16.63 -6.28
CA ILE A 136 1.11 16.95 -7.65
C ILE A 136 -0.33 16.52 -7.92
N ALA A 137 -0.67 15.27 -7.60
CA ALA A 137 -2.03 14.73 -7.78
C ALA A 137 -3.07 15.49 -6.96
N SER A 138 -2.75 15.83 -5.69
CA SER A 138 -3.65 16.57 -4.81
C SER A 138 -3.90 17.99 -5.31
N LEU A 139 -2.85 18.71 -5.73
CA LEU A 139 -3.00 20.06 -6.29
C LEU A 139 -3.78 20.06 -7.61
N ALA A 140 -3.55 19.05 -8.47
CA ALA A 140 -4.33 18.86 -9.67
C ALA A 140 -5.81 18.58 -9.36
N ALA A 141 -6.09 17.72 -8.38
CA ALA A 141 -7.45 17.39 -7.94
C ALA A 141 -8.20 18.63 -7.40
N ILE A 142 -7.57 19.39 -6.52
CA ILE A 142 -8.13 20.63 -5.95
C ILE A 142 -8.30 21.68 -7.04
N GLY A 143 -7.27 21.90 -7.88
CA GLY A 143 -7.30 22.87 -8.97
C GLY A 143 -8.41 22.58 -9.99
N GLY A 144 -8.59 21.29 -10.33
CA GLY A 144 -9.69 20.86 -11.21
C GLY A 144 -11.06 21.04 -10.58
N TYR A 145 -11.22 20.61 -9.34
CA TYR A 145 -12.53 20.68 -8.64
C TYR A 145 -13.03 22.12 -8.51
N PHE A 146 -12.19 23.06 -8.11
CA PHE A 146 -12.53 24.48 -7.98
C PHE A 146 -12.36 25.27 -9.28
N ASN A 147 -12.11 24.61 -10.42
CA ASN A 147 -11.90 25.22 -11.74
C ASN A 147 -10.87 26.38 -11.73
N LEU A 148 -9.77 26.17 -10.98
CA LEU A 148 -8.69 27.17 -10.86
C LEU A 148 -7.82 27.26 -12.13
N VAL A 149 -7.93 26.29 -13.03
CA VAL A 149 -7.25 26.22 -14.31
C VAL A 149 -8.29 26.12 -15.42
N PRO A 150 -8.27 26.95 -16.45
CA PRO A 150 -9.22 26.88 -17.57
C PRO A 150 -9.25 25.48 -18.21
N GLY A 151 -10.44 24.87 -18.33
CA GLY A 151 -10.64 23.50 -18.80
C GLY A 151 -10.18 22.41 -17.84
N GLY A 152 -9.67 22.77 -16.67
CA GLY A 152 -9.19 21.81 -15.65
C GLY A 152 -10.32 20.97 -15.04
N HIS A 153 -11.53 21.54 -14.93
CA HIS A 153 -12.66 20.80 -14.37
C HIS A 153 -12.95 19.53 -15.16
N ASP A 154 -13.13 19.62 -16.46
CA ASP A 154 -13.46 18.46 -17.32
C ASP A 154 -12.33 17.40 -17.34
N LEU A 155 -11.08 17.84 -17.26
CA LEU A 155 -9.92 16.94 -17.29
C LEU A 155 -9.66 16.26 -15.96
N LEU A 156 -9.86 16.96 -14.83
CA LEU A 156 -9.39 16.56 -13.50
C LEU A 156 -10.50 16.15 -12.54
N THR A 157 -11.78 16.15 -13.04
CA THR A 157 -12.93 15.61 -12.31
C THR A 157 -13.61 14.48 -13.09
N LEU A 158 -14.43 13.72 -12.40
CA LEU A 158 -15.29 12.69 -12.97
C LEU A 158 -16.55 12.58 -12.11
N TYR A 159 -17.73 12.72 -12.72
CA TYR A 159 -19.02 12.75 -12.00
C TYR A 159 -19.02 13.75 -10.83
N GLU A 160 -18.59 14.98 -11.09
CA GLU A 160 -18.47 16.07 -10.09
C GLU A 160 -17.55 15.72 -8.90
N ARG A 161 -16.65 14.78 -9.06
CA ARG A 161 -15.70 14.32 -8.05
C ARG A 161 -14.26 14.56 -8.53
N ALA A 162 -13.38 15.00 -7.62
CA ALA A 162 -11.99 15.20 -7.95
C ALA A 162 -11.29 13.85 -8.23
N ARG A 163 -10.72 13.70 -9.44
CA ARG A 163 -9.88 12.55 -9.81
C ARG A 163 -8.40 12.92 -10.00
N GLY A 164 -8.10 14.22 -10.12
CA GLY A 164 -6.74 14.71 -10.34
C GLY A 164 -6.07 14.03 -11.53
N THR A 165 -4.90 13.47 -11.31
CA THR A 165 -4.08 12.76 -12.31
C THR A 165 -4.41 11.25 -12.41
N PHE A 166 -5.58 10.82 -11.93
CA PHE A 166 -6.05 9.45 -11.97
C PHE A 166 -7.26 9.28 -12.89
N LYS A 167 -7.55 8.05 -13.31
CA LYS A 167 -8.75 7.76 -14.10
C LYS A 167 -10.02 7.80 -13.24
N ASP A 168 -9.92 7.44 -11.96
CA ASP A 168 -11.04 7.28 -11.04
C ASP A 168 -10.80 7.99 -9.69
N PRO A 169 -11.79 8.70 -9.13
CA PRO A 169 -11.68 9.36 -7.83
C PRO A 169 -11.38 8.41 -6.66
N ASN A 170 -11.89 7.17 -6.69
CA ASN A 170 -11.63 6.22 -5.61
C ASN A 170 -10.17 5.81 -5.58
N VAL A 171 -9.56 5.62 -6.77
CA VAL A 171 -8.14 5.28 -6.90
C VAL A 171 -7.25 6.44 -6.43
N LEU A 172 -7.61 7.70 -6.77
CA LEU A 172 -6.92 8.88 -6.24
C LEU A 172 -6.96 8.88 -4.71
N GLY A 173 -8.16 8.74 -4.13
CA GLY A 173 -8.35 8.77 -2.68
C GLY A 173 -7.52 7.71 -1.96
N ALA A 174 -7.58 6.47 -2.42
CA ALA A 174 -6.82 5.35 -1.86
C ALA A 174 -5.29 5.51 -2.01
N PHE A 175 -4.82 5.98 -3.18
CA PHE A 175 -3.39 6.25 -3.40
C PHE A 175 -2.84 7.28 -2.43
N LEU A 176 -3.60 8.34 -2.14
CA LEU A 176 -3.16 9.44 -1.26
C LEU A 176 -3.01 9.02 0.21
N ILE A 177 -3.62 7.91 0.65
CA ILE A 177 -3.56 7.46 2.05
C ILE A 177 -2.11 7.23 2.49
N LEU A 178 -1.33 6.41 1.78
CA LEU A 178 0.05 6.10 2.19
C LEU A 178 0.95 7.34 2.28
N PRO A 179 1.02 8.24 1.28
CA PRO A 179 1.76 9.50 1.38
C PRO A 179 1.28 10.39 2.53
N ALA A 180 -0.04 10.45 2.77
CA ALA A 180 -0.62 11.19 3.89
C ALA A 180 -0.14 10.63 5.23
N LEU A 181 -0.07 9.31 5.40
CA LEU A 181 0.48 8.69 6.61
C LEU A 181 1.95 9.03 6.81
N PHE A 182 2.76 9.06 5.76
CA PHE A 182 4.18 9.46 5.86
C PHE A 182 4.35 10.91 6.33
N VAL A 183 3.54 11.83 5.83
CA VAL A 183 3.62 13.23 6.29
C VAL A 183 3.01 13.39 7.69
N LEU A 184 1.96 12.65 8.03
CA LEU A 184 1.38 12.63 9.38
C LEU A 184 2.39 12.18 10.44
N GLN A 185 3.22 11.17 10.15
CA GLN A 185 4.33 10.79 11.04
C GLN A 185 5.27 11.97 11.34
N ASN A 186 5.62 12.76 10.32
CA ASN A 186 6.43 13.94 10.52
C ASN A 186 5.71 15.03 11.34
N VAL A 187 4.40 15.19 11.17
CA VAL A 187 3.60 16.13 11.99
C VAL A 187 3.78 15.83 13.47
N VAL A 188 3.63 14.56 13.85
CA VAL A 188 3.67 14.17 15.27
C VAL A 188 5.08 14.01 15.84
N THR A 189 6.13 13.83 15.01
CA THR A 189 7.47 13.50 15.51
C THR A 189 8.54 14.55 15.21
N ALA A 190 8.40 15.36 14.15
CA ALA A 190 9.46 16.25 13.71
C ALA A 190 9.51 17.56 14.52
N ARG A 191 10.63 18.32 14.41
CA ARG A 191 10.75 19.68 14.95
C ARG A 191 9.77 20.62 14.23
N PHE A 192 9.40 21.73 14.88
CA PHE A 192 8.32 22.64 14.45
C PHE A 192 8.32 22.97 12.95
N GLY A 193 9.40 23.47 12.37
CA GLY A 193 9.43 23.88 10.94
C GLY A 193 9.15 22.72 9.96
N LYS A 194 9.67 21.50 10.24
CA LYS A 194 9.36 20.30 9.44
C LYS A 194 7.95 19.81 9.72
N ALA A 195 7.49 19.84 10.98
CA ALA A 195 6.15 19.46 11.37
C ALA A 195 5.10 20.35 10.69
N PHE A 196 5.30 21.67 10.66
CA PHE A 196 4.41 22.63 10.02
C PHE A 196 4.28 22.36 8.49
N ARG A 197 5.41 22.23 7.77
CA ARG A 197 5.38 21.89 6.34
C ARG A 197 4.67 20.56 6.08
N SER A 198 4.86 19.58 6.94
CA SER A 198 4.18 18.29 6.84
C SER A 198 2.69 18.40 7.18
N ALA A 199 2.29 19.28 8.09
CA ALA A 199 0.88 19.55 8.38
C ALA A 199 0.17 20.20 7.20
N VAL A 200 0.81 21.16 6.53
CA VAL A 200 0.28 21.76 5.29
C VAL A 200 0.13 20.70 4.20
N ALA A 201 1.13 19.86 3.98
CA ALA A 201 1.05 18.78 2.99
C ALA A 201 -0.05 17.76 3.34
N PHE A 202 -0.20 17.40 4.62
CA PHE A 202 -1.27 16.53 5.10
C PHE A 202 -2.65 17.15 4.85
N GLY A 203 -2.82 18.46 5.12
CA GLY A 203 -4.04 19.19 4.85
C GLY A 203 -4.42 19.20 3.38
N ILE A 204 -3.46 19.46 2.48
CA ILE A 204 -3.67 19.43 1.02
C ILE A 204 -4.09 18.03 0.55
N MET A 205 -3.40 16.97 0.98
CA MET A 205 -3.76 15.59 0.63
C MET A 205 -5.14 15.20 1.20
N SER A 206 -5.42 15.57 2.46
CA SER A 206 -6.71 15.30 3.09
C SER A 206 -7.86 16.02 2.39
N LEU A 207 -7.65 17.26 1.94
CA LEU A 207 -8.62 17.99 1.14
C LEU A 207 -8.88 17.29 -0.21
N ALA A 208 -7.83 16.83 -0.90
CA ALA A 208 -7.99 16.09 -2.15
C ALA A 208 -8.75 14.76 -1.93
N ILE A 209 -8.46 14.03 -0.84
CA ILE A 209 -9.20 12.82 -0.44
C ILE A 209 -10.68 13.15 -0.16
N LEU A 210 -10.97 14.26 0.51
CA LEU A 210 -12.34 14.69 0.77
C LEU A 210 -13.08 14.98 -0.55
N LEU A 211 -12.46 15.76 -1.45
CA LEU A 211 -13.03 16.14 -2.74
C LEU A 211 -13.12 14.98 -3.75
N ALA A 212 -12.44 13.87 -3.50
CA ALA A 212 -12.65 12.62 -4.24
C ALA A 212 -14.00 11.98 -3.92
N PHE A 213 -14.70 12.39 -2.86
CA PHE A 213 -16.01 11.91 -2.42
C PHE A 213 -16.12 10.38 -2.43
N SER A 214 -15.05 9.72 -1.94
CA SER A 214 -14.97 8.28 -1.77
C SER A 214 -15.11 7.91 -0.29
N ARG A 215 -16.23 7.26 0.07
CA ARG A 215 -16.48 6.79 1.45
C ARG A 215 -15.37 5.87 1.95
N ALA A 216 -14.91 4.97 1.07
CA ALA A 216 -13.82 4.05 1.37
C ALA A 216 -12.51 4.79 1.67
N ALA A 217 -12.15 5.80 0.86
CA ALA A 217 -10.95 6.59 1.09
C ALA A 217 -11.05 7.46 2.37
N TRP A 218 -12.23 8.01 2.69
CA TRP A 218 -12.44 8.75 3.94
C TRP A 218 -12.25 7.85 5.16
N GLY A 219 -12.98 6.72 5.17
CA GLY A 219 -12.86 5.72 6.24
C GLY A 219 -11.45 5.12 6.29
N GLY A 220 -10.86 4.84 5.13
CA GLY A 220 -9.51 4.33 4.99
C GLY A 220 -8.47 5.25 5.62
N LEU A 221 -8.50 6.57 5.31
CA LEU A 221 -7.57 7.54 5.94
C LEU A 221 -7.73 7.58 7.46
N ILE A 222 -8.98 7.66 7.97
CA ILE A 222 -9.24 7.74 9.41
C ILE A 222 -8.75 6.47 10.12
N LEU A 223 -9.15 5.29 9.64
CA LEU A 223 -8.82 4.02 10.27
C LEU A 223 -7.32 3.71 10.22
N THR A 224 -6.68 3.94 9.06
CA THR A 224 -5.24 3.68 8.90
C THR A 224 -4.38 4.67 9.68
N ALA A 225 -4.79 5.96 9.73
CA ALA A 225 -4.10 6.95 10.55
C ALA A 225 -4.23 6.63 12.05
N ALA A 226 -5.44 6.29 12.53
CA ALA A 226 -5.66 5.89 13.91
C ALA A 226 -4.83 4.64 14.27
N PHE A 227 -4.83 3.62 13.43
CA PHE A 227 -4.06 2.40 13.63
C PHE A 227 -2.56 2.68 13.65
N MET A 228 -2.03 3.43 12.67
CA MET A 228 -0.62 3.83 12.64
C MET A 228 -0.21 4.62 13.88
N LEU A 229 -1.01 5.60 14.30
CA LEU A 229 -0.71 6.42 15.48
C LEU A 229 -0.75 5.60 16.76
N ALA A 230 -1.71 4.68 16.91
CA ALA A 230 -1.74 3.73 18.02
C ALA A 230 -0.47 2.86 18.06
N LEU A 231 -0.05 2.33 16.92
CA LEU A 231 1.21 1.56 16.82
C LEU A 231 2.43 2.42 17.16
N MET A 232 2.46 3.69 16.72
CA MET A 232 3.55 4.61 17.06
C MET A 232 3.61 4.88 18.58
N VAL A 233 2.47 5.01 19.25
CA VAL A 233 2.40 5.13 20.72
C VAL A 233 2.91 3.86 21.40
N LEU A 234 2.49 2.67 20.92
CA LEU A 234 2.91 1.37 21.47
C LEU A 234 4.40 1.09 21.28
N THR A 235 4.97 1.51 20.16
CA THR A 235 6.40 1.31 19.84
C THR A 235 7.31 2.42 20.34
N SER A 236 6.76 3.53 20.84
CA SER A 236 7.51 4.67 21.36
C SER A 236 8.30 4.32 22.64
N GLN A 237 9.56 4.78 22.69
CA GLN A 237 10.49 4.47 23.77
C GLN A 237 10.36 5.42 24.98
N SER A 238 9.78 6.60 24.81
CA SER A 238 9.71 7.61 25.86
C SER A 238 8.28 8.09 26.16
N ARG A 239 8.03 8.43 27.44
CA ARG A 239 6.75 9.03 27.84
C ARG A 239 6.50 10.37 27.14
N GLY A 240 7.56 11.17 26.95
CA GLY A 240 7.46 12.46 26.26
C GLY A 240 7.04 12.32 24.80
N GLU A 241 7.58 11.33 24.08
CA GLU A 241 7.18 11.04 22.71
C GLU A 241 5.72 10.59 22.64
N ARG A 242 5.29 9.69 23.53
CA ARG A 242 3.88 9.24 23.60
C ARG A 242 2.92 10.39 23.85
N SER A 243 3.20 11.22 24.85
CA SER A 243 2.37 12.39 25.19
C SER A 243 2.30 13.37 24.01
N ARG A 244 3.42 13.61 23.32
CA ARG A 244 3.47 14.47 22.15
C ARG A 244 2.61 13.92 21.01
N ILE A 245 2.71 12.61 20.69
CA ILE A 245 1.89 11.97 19.64
C ILE A 245 0.41 12.15 19.97
N VAL A 246 -0.02 11.82 21.20
CA VAL A 246 -1.42 11.92 21.62
C VAL A 246 -1.92 13.37 21.55
N MET A 247 -1.13 14.34 22.08
CA MET A 247 -1.52 15.75 22.08
C MET A 247 -1.66 16.29 20.65
N ILE A 248 -0.68 16.04 19.77
CA ILE A 248 -0.73 16.54 18.40
C ILE A 248 -1.85 15.84 17.61
N THR A 249 -2.10 14.56 17.88
CA THR A 249 -3.24 13.84 17.27
C THR A 249 -4.57 14.49 17.67
N ALA A 250 -4.75 14.81 18.96
CA ALA A 250 -5.97 15.51 19.42
C ALA A 250 -6.13 16.87 18.74
N LEU A 251 -5.06 17.66 18.64
CA LEU A 251 -5.07 18.94 17.92
C LEU A 251 -5.38 18.76 16.41
N ALA A 252 -4.81 17.72 15.78
CA ALA A 252 -5.09 17.42 14.37
C ALA A 252 -6.55 17.04 14.13
N VAL A 253 -7.17 16.27 15.04
CA VAL A 253 -8.60 15.93 14.98
C VAL A 253 -9.47 17.19 15.08
N VAL A 254 -9.18 18.08 16.02
CA VAL A 254 -9.88 19.38 16.15
C VAL A 254 -9.69 20.23 14.89
N GLY A 255 -8.47 20.32 14.38
CA GLY A 255 -8.17 21.04 13.13
C GLY A 255 -8.92 20.47 11.91
N ALA A 256 -8.99 19.14 11.80
CA ALA A 256 -9.73 18.46 10.74
C ALA A 256 -11.25 18.73 10.85
N ALA A 257 -11.82 18.72 12.06
CA ALA A 257 -13.22 19.04 12.29
C ALA A 257 -13.55 20.50 11.92
N LEU A 258 -12.70 21.44 12.27
CA LEU A 258 -12.84 22.84 11.89
C LEU A 258 -12.73 23.03 10.36
N LEU A 259 -11.75 22.38 9.72
CA LEU A 259 -11.60 22.41 8.26
C LEU A 259 -12.84 21.85 7.57
N LEU A 260 -13.37 20.72 8.03
CA LEU A 260 -14.59 20.13 7.51
C LEU A 260 -15.78 21.10 7.66
N ALA A 261 -15.93 21.74 8.83
CA ALA A 261 -16.99 22.73 9.05
C ALA A 261 -16.91 23.92 8.06
N VAL A 262 -15.69 24.41 7.78
CA VAL A 262 -15.46 25.45 6.78
C VAL A 262 -15.79 24.95 5.37
N LEU A 263 -15.38 23.73 5.00
CA LEU A 263 -15.66 23.18 3.68
C LEU A 263 -17.16 22.94 3.44
N LEU A 264 -17.90 22.53 4.47
CA LEU A 264 -19.34 22.35 4.41
C LEU A 264 -20.13 23.69 4.34
N SER A 265 -19.46 24.85 4.46
CA SER A 265 -20.09 26.15 4.16
C SER A 265 -20.18 26.46 2.66
N PHE A 266 -19.48 25.69 1.80
CA PHE A 266 -19.62 25.77 0.35
C PHE A 266 -20.74 24.83 -0.11
N ASP A 267 -21.79 25.36 -0.75
CA ASP A 267 -22.98 24.59 -1.14
C ASP A 267 -22.67 23.37 -1.99
N SER A 268 -21.76 23.47 -2.96
CA SER A 268 -21.35 22.37 -3.83
C SER A 268 -20.68 21.22 -3.05
N VAL A 269 -19.86 21.54 -2.06
CA VAL A 269 -19.23 20.54 -1.19
C VAL A 269 -20.23 19.92 -0.24
N ALA A 270 -21.09 20.74 0.37
CA ALA A 270 -22.11 20.29 1.31
C ALA A 270 -23.13 19.34 0.66
N GLU A 271 -23.58 19.66 -0.56
CA GLU A 271 -24.54 18.85 -1.29
C GLU A 271 -23.93 17.47 -1.65
N MET A 272 -22.72 17.48 -2.24
CA MET A 272 -22.00 16.25 -2.57
C MET A 272 -21.67 15.42 -1.32
N PHE A 273 -21.28 16.09 -0.23
CA PHE A 273 -21.01 15.42 1.04
C PHE A 273 -22.26 14.74 1.60
N ARG A 274 -23.41 15.44 1.64
CA ARG A 274 -24.69 14.86 2.11
C ARG A 274 -25.10 13.66 1.27
N GLN A 275 -24.99 13.75 -0.06
CA GLN A 275 -25.32 12.67 -0.97
C GLN A 275 -24.42 11.44 -0.74
N ARG A 276 -23.11 11.65 -0.53
CA ARG A 276 -22.14 10.56 -0.39
C ARG A 276 -21.99 10.03 1.03
N ALA A 277 -22.27 10.83 2.06
CA ALA A 277 -22.20 10.39 3.46
C ALA A 277 -23.40 9.53 3.89
N SER A 278 -24.50 9.50 3.10
CA SER A 278 -25.61 8.60 3.37
C SER A 278 -25.16 7.13 3.29
N PHE A 279 -25.58 6.34 4.27
CA PHE A 279 -25.37 4.88 4.28
C PHE A 279 -26.34 4.17 3.33
N ASP A 280 -27.51 4.74 3.08
CA ASP A 280 -28.52 4.19 2.18
C ASP A 280 -28.21 4.64 0.75
N GLN A 281 -27.70 3.72 -0.05
CA GLN A 281 -27.42 3.94 -1.47
C GLN A 281 -28.14 2.87 -2.28
N SER A 282 -28.95 3.30 -3.24
CA SER A 282 -29.73 2.39 -4.08
C SER A 282 -28.91 1.33 -4.81
N TYR A 283 -27.64 1.61 -5.10
CA TYR A 283 -26.73 0.66 -5.76
C TYR A 283 -26.10 -0.36 -4.79
N ASP A 284 -26.22 -0.16 -3.47
CA ASP A 284 -25.72 -1.11 -2.45
C ASP A 284 -26.81 -2.14 -2.06
N GLU A 285 -28.10 -1.79 -2.23
CA GLU A 285 -29.25 -2.54 -1.72
C GLU A 285 -29.92 -3.47 -2.75
N GLY A 286 -30.70 -4.43 -2.24
CA GLY A 286 -31.48 -5.36 -3.04
C GLY A 286 -30.66 -6.54 -3.59
N ARG A 287 -31.37 -7.46 -4.28
CA ARG A 287 -30.80 -8.72 -4.80
C ARG A 287 -29.65 -8.48 -5.79
N PHE A 288 -29.73 -7.42 -6.60
CA PHE A 288 -28.72 -7.04 -7.59
C PHE A 288 -27.92 -5.80 -7.17
N GLY A 289 -28.12 -5.28 -5.97
CA GLY A 289 -27.21 -4.31 -5.38
C GLY A 289 -25.85 -4.93 -5.08
N ARG A 290 -24.87 -4.11 -4.69
CA ARG A 290 -23.47 -4.57 -4.46
C ARG A 290 -23.41 -5.83 -3.61
N PHE A 291 -23.99 -5.81 -2.41
CA PHE A 291 -23.89 -6.95 -1.48
C PHE A 291 -24.71 -8.17 -1.95
N GLY A 292 -25.84 -7.96 -2.62
CA GLY A 292 -26.60 -9.06 -3.23
C GLY A 292 -25.82 -9.76 -4.34
N ARG A 293 -25.11 -9.00 -5.18
CA ARG A 293 -24.23 -9.56 -6.22
C ARG A 293 -23.05 -10.32 -5.63
N HIS A 294 -22.49 -9.88 -4.48
CA HIS A 294 -21.44 -10.63 -3.80
C HIS A 294 -21.91 -12.03 -3.39
N ILE A 295 -23.11 -12.15 -2.84
CA ILE A 295 -23.69 -13.45 -2.44
C ILE A 295 -23.94 -14.32 -3.67
N LEU A 296 -24.60 -13.77 -4.70
CA LEU A 296 -24.91 -14.51 -5.93
C LEU A 296 -23.62 -14.92 -6.68
N GLY A 297 -22.65 -14.03 -6.74
CA GLY A 297 -21.36 -14.32 -7.36
C GLY A 297 -20.54 -15.35 -6.60
N ALA A 298 -20.59 -15.34 -5.27
CA ALA A 298 -19.92 -16.33 -4.43
C ALA A 298 -20.54 -17.73 -4.62
N ASP A 299 -21.87 -17.81 -4.72
CA ASP A 299 -22.58 -19.06 -5.02
C ASP A 299 -22.17 -19.58 -6.40
N MET A 300 -22.20 -18.70 -7.41
CA MET A 300 -21.77 -19.00 -8.77
C MET A 300 -20.30 -19.47 -8.85
N ALA A 301 -19.40 -18.90 -8.02
CA ALA A 301 -17.97 -19.25 -8.01
C ALA A 301 -17.72 -20.72 -7.61
N LEU A 302 -18.60 -21.31 -6.79
CA LEU A 302 -18.45 -22.70 -6.35
C LEU A 302 -18.60 -23.70 -7.52
N ASP A 303 -19.42 -23.35 -8.51
CA ASP A 303 -19.69 -24.20 -9.68
C ASP A 303 -18.73 -23.95 -10.85
N LEU A 304 -17.86 -22.94 -10.75
CA LEU A 304 -17.03 -22.49 -11.87
C LEU A 304 -15.52 -22.61 -11.57
N PRO A 305 -14.92 -23.81 -11.68
CA PRO A 305 -13.51 -24.03 -11.34
C PRO A 305 -12.53 -23.23 -12.19
N PHE A 306 -12.93 -22.80 -13.39
CA PHE A 306 -12.14 -21.95 -14.29
C PHE A 306 -12.59 -20.49 -14.32
N GLY A 307 -13.64 -20.15 -13.56
CA GLY A 307 -14.25 -18.81 -13.56
C GLY A 307 -15.07 -18.53 -14.83
N ILE A 308 -15.43 -17.27 -14.99
CA ILE A 308 -16.13 -16.76 -16.19
C ILE A 308 -15.22 -15.94 -17.10
N GLY A 309 -13.99 -15.69 -16.66
CA GLY A 309 -12.99 -14.86 -17.34
C GLY A 309 -12.98 -13.40 -16.88
N PRO A 310 -11.84 -12.71 -17.06
CA PRO A 310 -11.68 -11.31 -16.69
C PRO A 310 -12.70 -10.41 -17.40
N LEU A 311 -13.20 -9.41 -16.69
CA LEU A 311 -14.15 -8.43 -17.21
C LEU A 311 -15.46 -9.05 -17.77
N GLN A 312 -15.86 -10.25 -17.34
CA GLN A 312 -17.09 -10.87 -17.82
C GLN A 312 -18.25 -10.79 -16.82
N PHE A 313 -18.04 -10.31 -15.60
CA PHE A 313 -19.06 -10.32 -14.54
C PHE A 313 -20.29 -9.47 -14.90
N HIS A 314 -20.09 -8.33 -15.57
CA HIS A 314 -21.17 -7.47 -16.04
C HIS A 314 -22.09 -8.12 -17.13
N ASN A 315 -21.71 -9.27 -17.70
CA ASN A 315 -22.60 -10.04 -18.58
C ASN A 315 -23.64 -10.84 -17.79
N TYR A 316 -23.44 -11.05 -16.51
CA TYR A 316 -24.33 -11.81 -15.61
C TYR A 316 -25.06 -10.91 -14.62
N PHE A 317 -24.45 -9.76 -14.27
CA PHE A 317 -24.94 -8.81 -13.28
C PHE A 317 -24.89 -7.37 -13.82
N PRO A 318 -25.69 -6.44 -13.28
CA PRO A 318 -25.76 -5.05 -13.78
C PRO A 318 -24.45 -4.25 -13.68
N GLU A 319 -23.55 -4.62 -12.78
CA GLU A 319 -22.26 -3.97 -12.55
C GLU A 319 -21.22 -5.02 -12.20
N ASP A 320 -19.92 -4.60 -12.17
CA ASP A 320 -18.79 -5.45 -11.81
C ASP A 320 -18.83 -5.91 -10.34
N THR A 321 -17.89 -6.80 -9.97
CA THR A 321 -17.83 -7.45 -8.67
C THR A 321 -17.75 -6.46 -7.51
N HIS A 322 -17.00 -5.37 -7.65
CA HIS A 322 -16.63 -4.46 -6.57
C HIS A 322 -16.15 -5.19 -5.30
N ASN A 323 -15.42 -6.28 -5.51
CA ASN A 323 -14.83 -7.11 -4.48
C ASN A 323 -13.68 -7.92 -5.09
N SER A 324 -12.44 -7.53 -4.81
CA SER A 324 -11.25 -8.14 -5.42
C SER A 324 -11.11 -9.63 -5.13
N TYR A 325 -11.59 -10.10 -3.96
CA TYR A 325 -11.54 -11.53 -3.63
C TYR A 325 -12.50 -12.32 -4.50
N LEU A 326 -13.72 -11.83 -4.67
CA LEU A 326 -14.70 -12.43 -5.56
C LEU A 326 -14.23 -12.31 -7.03
N ASN A 327 -13.68 -11.15 -7.42
CA ASN A 327 -13.18 -10.94 -8.77
C ASN A 327 -12.08 -11.96 -9.13
N ALA A 328 -11.23 -12.34 -8.17
CA ALA A 328 -10.21 -13.36 -8.39
C ALA A 328 -10.83 -14.73 -8.74
N PHE A 329 -11.92 -15.13 -8.06
CA PHE A 329 -12.66 -16.35 -8.38
C PHE A 329 -13.37 -16.24 -9.74
N MET A 330 -14.03 -15.12 -10.01
CA MET A 330 -14.77 -14.91 -11.25
C MET A 330 -13.83 -14.86 -12.46
N SER A 331 -12.70 -14.16 -12.35
CA SER A 331 -11.77 -13.96 -13.47
C SER A 331 -10.87 -15.15 -13.76
N GLY A 332 -10.44 -15.93 -12.77
CA GLY A 332 -9.45 -16.99 -12.94
C GLY A 332 -9.79 -18.30 -12.21
N GLY A 333 -11.07 -18.47 -11.83
CA GLY A 333 -11.56 -19.67 -11.17
C GLY A 333 -10.91 -19.93 -9.82
N TRP A 334 -10.92 -21.17 -9.38
CA TRP A 334 -10.45 -21.56 -8.05
C TRP A 334 -8.95 -21.32 -7.85
N ILE A 335 -8.13 -21.42 -8.89
CA ILE A 335 -6.68 -21.18 -8.78
C ILE A 335 -6.45 -19.73 -8.34
N SER A 336 -6.94 -18.76 -9.10
CA SER A 336 -6.78 -17.34 -8.75
C SER A 336 -7.56 -16.97 -7.50
N GLY A 337 -8.78 -17.51 -7.34
CA GLY A 337 -9.65 -17.28 -6.21
C GLY A 337 -9.06 -17.73 -4.86
N ILE A 338 -8.22 -18.76 -4.84
CA ILE A 338 -7.51 -19.21 -3.64
C ILE A 338 -6.18 -18.45 -3.49
N CYS A 339 -5.42 -18.28 -4.59
CA CYS A 339 -4.10 -17.68 -4.53
C CYS A 339 -4.14 -16.18 -4.15
N TYR A 340 -5.14 -15.43 -4.61
CA TYR A 340 -5.23 -14.01 -4.28
C TYR A 340 -5.49 -13.75 -2.78
N PRO A 341 -6.53 -14.33 -2.14
CA PRO A 341 -6.69 -14.22 -0.69
C PRO A 341 -5.47 -14.77 0.08
N ALA A 342 -4.90 -15.90 -0.35
CA ALA A 342 -3.71 -16.46 0.27
C ALA A 342 -2.53 -15.48 0.26
N LEU A 343 -2.25 -14.84 -0.88
CA LEU A 343 -1.23 -13.80 -1.02
C LEU A 343 -1.47 -12.64 -0.05
N VAL A 344 -2.70 -12.11 -0.03
CA VAL A 344 -3.08 -10.97 0.81
C VAL A 344 -2.94 -11.33 2.28
N PHE A 345 -3.56 -12.44 2.74
CA PHE A 345 -3.55 -12.82 4.15
C PHE A 345 -2.19 -13.29 4.64
N LEU A 346 -1.37 -13.95 3.81
CA LEU A 346 0.01 -14.25 4.16
C LEU A 346 0.83 -12.97 4.32
N THR A 347 0.59 -11.94 3.50
CA THR A 347 1.23 -10.64 3.66
C THR A 347 0.77 -9.95 4.95
N VAL A 348 -0.51 -10.05 5.31
CA VAL A 348 -1.03 -9.58 6.61
C VAL A 348 -0.33 -10.28 7.78
N ILE A 349 -0.26 -11.61 7.76
CA ILE A 349 0.39 -12.41 8.80
C ILE A 349 1.86 -12.03 8.93
N LEU A 350 2.56 -11.92 7.79
CA LEU A 350 3.96 -11.51 7.74
C LEU A 350 4.14 -10.11 8.32
N GLY A 351 3.25 -9.18 7.97
CA GLY A 351 3.26 -7.81 8.49
C GLY A 351 3.12 -7.75 10.01
N PHE A 352 2.19 -8.49 10.59
CA PHE A 352 2.04 -8.56 12.06
C PHE A 352 3.23 -9.21 12.75
N ARG A 353 3.85 -10.23 12.14
CA ARG A 353 5.00 -10.95 12.73
C ARG A 353 6.21 -10.07 13.00
N TYR A 354 6.44 -9.06 12.14
CA TYR A 354 7.60 -8.16 12.24
C TYR A 354 7.26 -6.77 12.75
N LEU A 355 6.01 -6.50 13.11
CA LEU A 355 5.51 -5.18 13.50
C LEU A 355 6.28 -4.53 14.65
N PHE A 356 6.66 -5.31 15.65
CA PHE A 356 7.34 -4.85 16.86
C PHE A 356 8.87 -5.07 16.85
N VAL A 357 9.42 -5.58 15.73
CA VAL A 357 10.86 -5.71 15.60
C VAL A 357 11.50 -4.33 15.45
N ARG A 358 12.48 -4.03 16.28
CA ARG A 358 13.19 -2.75 16.26
C ARG A 358 14.16 -2.70 15.09
N VAL A 359 13.85 -1.92 14.08
CA VAL A 359 14.63 -1.72 12.87
C VAL A 359 14.73 -0.23 12.53
N PRO A 360 15.79 0.24 11.83
CA PRO A 360 15.92 1.66 11.47
C PRO A 360 14.72 2.20 10.68
N TRP A 361 14.09 1.36 9.84
CA TRP A 361 12.94 1.69 9.01
C TRP A 361 11.57 1.40 9.67
N GLN A 362 11.52 1.13 10.98
CA GLN A 362 10.26 0.77 11.68
C GLN A 362 9.14 1.78 11.44
N ARG A 363 9.42 3.08 11.43
CA ARG A 363 8.40 4.10 11.16
C ARG A 363 7.81 3.96 9.75
N ALA A 364 8.65 3.76 8.73
CA ALA A 364 8.15 3.52 7.38
C ALA A 364 7.33 2.23 7.31
N TYR A 365 7.75 1.20 8.04
CA TYR A 365 7.00 -0.06 8.16
C TYR A 365 5.60 0.15 8.71
N LEU A 366 5.45 0.91 9.80
CA LEU A 366 4.14 1.20 10.41
C LEU A 366 3.21 1.92 9.43
N ALA A 367 3.70 2.89 8.65
CA ALA A 367 2.89 3.61 7.66
C ALA A 367 2.46 2.70 6.50
N ILE A 368 3.40 1.98 5.89
CA ILE A 368 3.13 1.08 4.76
C ILE A 368 2.17 -0.03 5.17
N PHE A 369 2.41 -0.66 6.32
CA PHE A 369 1.56 -1.76 6.77
C PHE A 369 0.15 -1.27 7.15
N SER A 370 0.01 -0.09 7.76
CA SER A 370 -1.30 0.50 8.05
C SER A 370 -2.07 0.81 6.78
N ALA A 371 -1.44 1.44 5.77
CA ALA A 371 -2.06 1.72 4.48
C ALA A 371 -2.43 0.41 3.75
N PHE A 372 -1.55 -0.59 3.77
CA PHE A 372 -1.82 -1.90 3.20
C PHE A 372 -3.07 -2.55 3.82
N LEU A 373 -3.21 -2.55 5.16
CA LEU A 373 -4.40 -3.06 5.85
C LEU A 373 -5.67 -2.28 5.47
N GLY A 374 -5.57 -0.96 5.27
CA GLY A 374 -6.67 -0.16 4.75
C GLY A 374 -7.15 -0.65 3.39
N THR A 375 -6.22 -0.84 2.44
CA THR A 375 -6.55 -1.35 1.10
C THR A 375 -7.05 -2.79 1.13
N VAL A 376 -6.54 -3.65 2.03
CA VAL A 376 -7.10 -5.00 2.27
C VAL A 376 -8.57 -4.92 2.67
N GLY A 377 -8.94 -3.98 3.53
CA GLY A 377 -10.34 -3.73 3.89
C GLY A 377 -11.17 -3.18 2.72
N GLU A 378 -10.62 -2.24 1.96
CA GLU A 378 -11.27 -1.69 0.75
C GLU A 378 -11.54 -2.77 -0.30
N SER A 379 -10.67 -3.78 -0.43
CA SER A 379 -10.80 -4.89 -1.38
C SER A 379 -12.09 -5.71 -1.23
N PHE A 380 -12.80 -5.60 -0.10
CA PHE A 380 -14.12 -6.22 0.09
C PHE A 380 -15.27 -5.45 -0.54
N VAL A 381 -15.06 -4.17 -0.91
CA VAL A 381 -16.13 -3.28 -1.40
C VAL A 381 -15.79 -2.55 -2.69
N ILE A 382 -14.56 -2.76 -3.21
CA ILE A 382 -14.09 -2.23 -4.51
C ILE A 382 -13.01 -3.14 -5.08
N ASP A 383 -12.83 -3.12 -6.41
CA ASP A 383 -11.80 -3.88 -7.10
C ASP A 383 -10.45 -3.16 -7.01
N THR A 384 -9.57 -3.67 -6.12
CA THR A 384 -8.23 -3.12 -5.85
C THR A 384 -7.11 -3.91 -6.54
N ASP A 385 -7.46 -5.01 -7.17
CA ASP A 385 -6.54 -6.01 -7.76
C ASP A 385 -5.69 -5.47 -8.91
N HIS A 386 -6.04 -4.30 -9.49
CA HIS A 386 -5.23 -3.58 -10.46
C HIS A 386 -4.70 -2.22 -9.95
N TRP A 387 -4.73 -1.99 -8.64
CA TRP A 387 -4.17 -0.77 -8.05
C TRP A 387 -2.66 -0.90 -7.83
N ARG A 388 -1.87 -0.18 -8.58
CA ARG A 388 -0.39 -0.20 -8.58
C ARG A 388 0.21 -0.04 -7.20
N HIS A 389 -0.31 0.88 -6.41
CA HIS A 389 0.15 1.14 -5.04
C HIS A 389 -0.13 -0.02 -4.07
N PHE A 390 -1.19 -0.80 -4.29
CA PHE A 390 -1.49 -1.99 -3.49
C PHE A 390 -0.40 -3.06 -3.68
N TRP A 391 -0.04 -3.36 -4.93
CA TRP A 391 1.01 -4.31 -5.26
C TRP A 391 2.40 -3.86 -4.81
N MET A 392 2.69 -2.55 -4.90
CA MET A 392 3.89 -1.95 -4.32
C MET A 392 3.96 -2.19 -2.80
N MET A 393 2.85 -2.01 -2.08
CA MET A 393 2.82 -2.22 -0.63
C MET A 393 3.01 -3.70 -0.25
N ILE A 394 2.45 -4.65 -1.01
CA ILE A 394 2.73 -6.09 -0.83
C ILE A 394 4.24 -6.33 -0.94
N GLY A 395 4.88 -5.91 -2.03
CA GLY A 395 6.32 -6.07 -2.21
C GLY A 395 7.15 -5.42 -1.10
N ALA A 396 6.76 -4.22 -0.66
CA ALA A 396 7.44 -3.50 0.42
C ALA A 396 7.32 -4.22 1.78
N VAL A 397 6.16 -4.80 2.13
CA VAL A 397 5.98 -5.58 3.36
C VAL A 397 6.88 -6.81 3.34
N TRP A 398 6.92 -7.57 2.24
CA TRP A 398 7.81 -8.72 2.10
C TRP A 398 9.29 -8.33 2.16
N ALA A 399 9.67 -7.23 1.53
CA ALA A 399 11.05 -6.71 1.57
C ALA A 399 11.49 -6.38 3.00
N MET A 400 10.67 -5.58 3.70
CA MET A 400 10.98 -5.12 5.05
C MET A 400 11.00 -6.27 6.05
N ALA A 401 10.12 -7.26 5.88
CA ALA A 401 10.10 -8.47 6.69
C ALA A 401 11.39 -9.30 6.47
N ALA A 402 11.80 -9.50 5.22
CA ALA A 402 13.04 -10.22 4.89
C ALA A 402 14.29 -9.50 5.42
N ALA A 403 14.31 -8.16 5.37
CA ALA A 403 15.39 -7.36 5.91
C ALA A 403 15.41 -7.33 7.45
N ALA A 404 14.28 -7.56 8.12
CA ALA A 404 14.18 -7.56 9.58
C ALA A 404 14.70 -8.85 10.25
N VAL A 405 14.86 -9.96 9.52
CA VAL A 405 15.33 -11.23 10.07
C VAL A 405 16.68 -11.11 10.78
N PRO A 406 17.73 -10.53 10.17
CA PRO A 406 19.04 -10.38 10.82
C PRO A 406 18.96 -9.53 12.10
N TYR A 407 18.14 -8.50 12.13
CA TYR A 407 17.96 -7.65 13.31
C TYR A 407 17.28 -8.38 14.45
N LYS A 408 16.30 -9.25 14.16
CA LYS A 408 15.64 -10.06 15.17
C LYS A 408 16.60 -11.08 15.80
N GLU A 409 17.44 -11.69 14.99
CA GLU A 409 18.46 -12.66 15.45
C GLU A 409 19.52 -11.98 16.31
N SER A 410 19.99 -10.79 15.93
CA SER A 410 20.96 -10.02 16.73
C SER A 410 20.40 -9.58 18.09
N GLN A 411 19.12 -9.19 18.16
CA GLN A 411 18.45 -8.85 19.42
C GLN A 411 18.31 -10.05 20.35
N SER A 412 18.00 -11.23 19.81
CA SER A 412 17.92 -12.46 20.63
C SER A 412 19.29 -12.89 21.17
N SER A 413 20.35 -12.73 20.38
CA SER A 413 21.71 -13.05 20.78
C SER A 413 22.27 -12.12 21.87
N SER A 414 21.96 -10.82 21.80
CA SER A 414 22.38 -9.85 22.82
C SER A 414 21.71 -10.12 24.18
N VAL A 415 20.42 -10.46 24.18
CA VAL A 415 19.67 -10.79 25.41
C VAL A 415 20.22 -12.08 26.06
N SER A 416 20.60 -13.07 25.27
CA SER A 416 21.21 -14.31 25.80
C SER A 416 22.63 -14.08 26.35
N CYS A 417 23.41 -13.15 25.80
CA CYS A 417 24.73 -12.77 26.30
C CYS A 417 24.63 -12.02 27.64
N GLU A 418 23.72 -11.03 27.75
CA GLU A 418 23.49 -10.30 29.02
C GLU A 418 22.95 -11.22 30.12
N ALA A 419 22.16 -12.23 29.79
CA ALA A 419 21.66 -13.22 30.76
C ALA A 419 22.79 -14.14 31.28
N SER A 420 23.82 -14.41 30.46
CA SER A 420 24.96 -15.25 30.85
C SER A 420 26.03 -14.47 31.63
N GLU A 421 26.10 -13.16 31.52
CA GLU A 421 27.05 -12.30 32.21
C GLU A 421 26.58 -11.80 33.58
N ARG A 422 25.40 -12.14 34.06
CA ARG A 422 25.00 -11.80 35.43
C ARG A 422 25.86 -12.61 36.40
N PRO A 423 26.78 -11.99 37.17
CA PRO A 423 27.57 -12.72 38.13
C PRO A 423 26.63 -13.30 39.18
N PHE A 424 26.81 -14.59 39.47
CA PHE A 424 26.20 -15.22 40.67
C PHE A 424 26.46 -14.32 41.87
N GLY A 425 25.42 -13.77 42.45
CA GLY A 425 25.53 -12.97 43.65
C GLY A 425 26.31 -13.71 44.75
N PRO A 426 27.06 -13.05 45.61
CA PRO A 426 27.88 -13.70 46.60
C PRO A 426 26.99 -14.57 47.52
N ALA A 427 27.35 -15.83 47.61
CA ALA A 427 26.74 -16.78 48.55
C ALA A 427 26.85 -16.19 49.95
N HIS A 428 25.73 -15.92 50.63
CA HIS A 428 25.68 -15.61 52.04
C HIS A 428 26.41 -16.72 52.80
N ARG A 429 27.65 -16.47 53.22
CA ARG A 429 28.30 -17.27 54.23
C ARG A 429 27.52 -17.10 55.53
N ALA A 430 26.76 -18.12 55.92
CA ALA A 430 26.34 -18.29 57.29
C ALA A 430 27.59 -18.52 58.16
N ASN A 431 27.87 -17.63 59.06
CA ASN A 431 28.85 -17.83 60.14
C ASN A 431 28.18 -18.59 61.31
N PRO A 432 28.94 -19.46 61.99
CA PRO A 432 28.45 -20.33 63.07
C PRO A 432 28.00 -19.57 64.30
#